data_7fc26d9944342dd75e066bd1d870e793
#
_entry.id   7fc26d9944342dd75e066bd1d870e793
#
_cell.length_a   1.000
_cell.length_b   1.000
_cell.length_c   1.000
_cell.angle_alpha   90.00
_cell.angle_beta   90.00
_cell.angle_gamma   90.00
#
_symmetry.space_group_name_H-M   'P 1'
#
loop_
_entity.id
_entity.type
_entity.pdbx_description
1 polymer ?
#
loop_
_entity_poly.entity_id
_entity_poly.type
_entity_poly.pdbx_seq_one_letter_code
_entity_poly.pdbx_strand_id
1 'polypeptide(L)'
;LYAALVLASCLMSLLCFSLPEFLPGKRALAIGLCVYHTTASTVLFQAPRFVPYSFGAFFETYKVTPEVVWGALHGLVGLGMVVWWQVTLPLSVAARAAVGGGR
;
A
#
# COMPACT_ATOMS: atom_id res chain seq x y z
N LEU A 1 5.10 -18.50 5.41
CA LEU A 1 5.63 -17.25 5.99
C LEU A 1 5.09 -16.00 5.30
N TYR A 2 5.11 -15.93 3.97
CA TYR A 2 4.58 -14.79 3.22
C TYR A 2 3.08 -14.54 3.51
N ALA A 3 2.29 -15.59 3.51
CA ALA A 3 0.85 -15.49 3.83
C ALA A 3 0.60 -14.96 5.25
N ALA A 4 1.43 -15.33 6.22
CA ALA A 4 1.35 -14.83 7.58
C ALA A 4 1.68 -13.33 7.66
N LEU A 5 2.68 -12.87 6.91
CA LEU A 5 3.03 -11.45 6.83
C LEU A 5 1.92 -10.63 6.18
N VAL A 6 1.33 -11.13 5.10
CA VAL A 6 0.18 -10.47 4.45
C VAL A 6 -1.01 -10.40 5.39
N LEU A 7 -1.33 -11.49 6.08
CA LEU A 7 -2.43 -11.52 7.05
C LEU A 7 -2.19 -10.54 8.20
N ALA A 8 -1.00 -10.50 8.76
CA ALA A 8 -0.64 -9.56 9.81
C ALA A 8 -0.77 -8.10 9.34
N SER A 9 -0.30 -7.79 8.13
CA SER A 9 -0.43 -6.46 7.54
C SER A 9 -1.90 -6.06 7.33
N CYS A 10 -2.73 -6.99 6.87
CA CYS A 10 -4.17 -6.77 6.72
C CYS A 10 -4.85 -6.49 8.06
N LEU A 11 -4.55 -7.30 9.09
CA LEU A 11 -5.10 -7.11 10.42
C LEU A 11 -4.68 -5.77 11.02
N MET A 12 -3.41 -5.40 10.91
CA MET A 12 -2.92 -4.10 11.37
C MET A 12 -3.62 -2.94 10.64
N SER A 13 -3.80 -3.06 9.34
CA SER A 13 -4.49 -2.05 8.54
C SER A 13 -5.95 -1.89 8.96
N LEU A 14 -6.65 -3.00 9.20
CA LEU A 14 -8.03 -2.99 9.67
C LEU A 14 -8.16 -2.37 11.06
N LEU A 15 -7.27 -2.73 11.99
CA LEU A 15 -7.26 -2.18 13.34
C LEU A 15 -6.95 -0.68 13.34
N CYS A 16 -6.06 -0.23 12.47
CA CYS A 16 -5.70 1.18 12.36
C CYS A 16 -6.70 2.02 11.54
N PHE A 17 -7.60 1.38 10.78
CA PHE A 17 -8.53 2.08 9.89
C PHE A 17 -9.43 3.07 10.64
N SER A 18 -9.93 2.67 11.79
CA SER A 18 -10.82 3.50 12.63
C SER A 18 -10.09 4.57 13.45
N LEU A 19 -8.77 4.55 13.48
CA LEU A 19 -7.99 5.53 14.23
C LEU A 19 -7.99 6.89 13.54
N PRO A 20 -7.87 8.00 14.31
CA PRO A 20 -7.74 9.34 13.72
C PRO A 20 -6.56 9.46 12.76
N GLU A 21 -6.74 10.19 11.66
CA GLU A 21 -5.77 10.31 10.58
C GLU A 21 -4.47 11.01 10.98
N PHE A 22 -4.49 11.77 12.07
CA PHE A 22 -3.34 12.52 12.55
C PHE A 22 -2.44 11.74 13.50
N LEU A 23 -2.81 10.52 13.92
CA LEU A 23 -1.99 9.74 14.85
C LEU A 23 -0.65 9.36 14.20
N PRO A 24 0.48 9.60 14.89
CA PRO A 24 1.80 9.24 14.37
C PRO A 24 1.96 7.76 14.05
N GLY A 25 1.38 6.89 14.87
CA GLY A 25 1.42 5.44 14.65
C GLY A 25 0.70 5.00 13.38
N LYS A 26 -0.48 5.54 13.10
CA LYS A 26 -1.21 5.29 11.86
C LYS A 26 -0.41 5.78 10.64
N ARG A 27 0.18 6.95 10.73
CA ARG A 27 0.99 7.51 9.66
C ARG A 27 2.28 6.72 9.43
N ALA A 28 2.93 6.27 10.49
CA ALA A 28 4.11 5.40 10.38
C ALA A 28 3.78 4.06 9.71
N LEU A 29 2.66 3.44 10.07
CA LEU A 29 2.18 2.24 9.41
C LEU A 29 1.92 2.48 7.92
N ALA A 30 1.29 3.60 7.56
CA ALA A 30 1.02 3.96 6.18
C ALA A 30 2.31 4.12 5.36
N ILE A 31 3.37 4.69 5.92
CA ILE A 31 4.69 4.77 5.26
C ILE A 31 5.22 3.35 5.01
N GLY A 32 5.22 2.49 6.02
CA GLY A 32 5.69 1.12 5.90
C GLY A 32 4.94 0.33 4.82
N LEU A 33 3.62 0.44 4.80
CA LEU A 33 2.78 -0.19 3.78
C LEU A 33 3.01 0.41 2.38
N CYS A 34 3.21 1.71 2.28
CA CYS A 34 3.52 2.37 1.02
C CYS A 34 4.85 1.84 0.44
N VAL A 35 5.89 1.75 1.26
CA VAL A 35 7.19 1.17 0.87
C VAL A 35 7.01 -0.29 0.43
N TYR A 36 6.28 -1.08 1.21
CA TYR A 36 6.00 -2.48 0.88
C TYR A 36 5.31 -2.63 -0.48
N HIS A 37 4.20 -1.92 -0.70
CA HIS A 37 3.43 -2.03 -1.93
C HIS A 37 4.20 -1.51 -3.15
N THR A 38 4.98 -0.43 -3.00
CA THR A 38 5.82 0.11 -4.07
C THR A 38 6.93 -0.88 -4.44
N THR A 39 7.59 -1.46 -3.45
CA THR A 39 8.64 -2.47 -3.67
C THR A 39 8.05 -3.72 -4.33
N ALA A 40 6.93 -4.23 -3.82
CA ALA A 40 6.24 -5.39 -4.38
C ALA A 40 5.82 -5.15 -5.84
N SER A 41 5.27 -3.98 -6.14
CA SER A 41 4.92 -3.59 -7.51
C SER A 41 6.14 -3.60 -8.43
N THR A 42 7.22 -2.96 -8.02
CA THR A 42 8.46 -2.89 -8.81
C THR A 42 9.04 -4.29 -9.09
N VAL A 43 9.11 -5.12 -8.06
CA VAL A 43 9.63 -6.49 -8.19
C VAL A 43 8.76 -7.31 -9.14
N LEU A 44 7.43 -7.24 -9.01
CA LEU A 44 6.51 -8.02 -9.82
C LEU A 44 6.51 -7.59 -11.30
N PHE A 45 6.69 -6.30 -11.59
CA PHE A 45 6.83 -5.84 -12.98
C PHE A 45 8.13 -6.27 -13.64
N GLN A 46 9.18 -6.47 -12.87
CA GLN A 46 10.50 -6.89 -13.35
C GLN A 46 10.74 -8.39 -13.27
N ALA A 47 9.92 -9.12 -12.50
CA ALA A 47 10.11 -10.55 -12.29
C ALA A 47 9.86 -11.36 -13.58
N PRO A 48 10.64 -12.42 -13.82
CA PRO A 48 10.29 -13.39 -14.84
C PRO A 48 9.00 -14.13 -14.46
N ARG A 49 8.37 -14.75 -15.46
CA ARG A 49 7.16 -15.54 -15.24
C ARG A 49 7.42 -16.65 -14.20
N PHE A 50 6.66 -16.67 -13.12
CA PHE A 50 6.74 -17.69 -12.07
C PHE A 50 5.36 -18.29 -11.73
N VAL A 51 4.27 -17.62 -12.13
CA VAL A 51 2.92 -18.15 -11.98
C VAL A 51 2.61 -19.06 -13.15
N PRO A 52 2.22 -20.34 -12.92
CA PRO A 52 1.98 -21.29 -14.01
C PRO A 52 0.67 -21.07 -14.76
N TYR A 53 -0.12 -20.08 -14.38
CA TYR A 53 -1.40 -19.78 -15.00
C TYR A 53 -1.28 -18.70 -16.05
N SER A 54 -2.16 -18.76 -17.07
CA SER A 54 -2.33 -17.75 -18.09
C SER A 54 -3.80 -17.32 -18.14
N PHE A 55 -4.04 -16.05 -18.44
CA PHE A 55 -5.39 -15.53 -18.66
C PHE A 55 -5.92 -15.83 -20.07
N GLY A 56 -5.14 -16.52 -20.91
CA GLY A 56 -5.49 -16.87 -22.29
C GLY A 56 -4.64 -16.15 -23.33
N ALA A 57 -4.73 -16.63 -24.58
CA ALA A 57 -3.90 -16.14 -25.68
C ALA A 57 -4.05 -14.64 -25.94
N PHE A 58 -5.25 -14.09 -25.79
CA PHE A 58 -5.51 -12.66 -25.97
C PHE A 58 -4.65 -11.83 -24.98
N PHE A 59 -4.68 -12.17 -23.71
CA PHE A 59 -3.92 -11.46 -22.69
C PHE A 59 -2.42 -11.64 -22.84
N GLU A 60 -1.97 -12.82 -23.26
CA GLU A 60 -0.55 -13.07 -23.53
C GLU A 60 -0.03 -12.20 -24.69
N THR A 61 -0.86 -11.96 -25.70
CA THR A 61 -0.49 -11.06 -26.82
C THR A 61 -0.20 -9.64 -26.34
N TYR A 62 -0.95 -9.16 -25.33
CA TYR A 62 -0.74 -7.83 -24.74
C TYR A 62 0.19 -7.86 -23.51
N LYS A 63 0.88 -8.98 -23.29
CA LYS A 63 1.80 -9.17 -22.12
C LYS A 63 1.12 -8.95 -20.76
N VAL A 64 -0.19 -9.21 -20.69
CA VAL A 64 -0.94 -9.17 -19.44
C VAL A 64 -0.82 -10.53 -18.74
N THR A 65 0.09 -10.60 -17.79
CA THR A 65 0.38 -11.81 -17.01
C THR A 65 -0.14 -11.69 -15.59
N PRO A 66 -0.34 -12.79 -14.84
CA PRO A 66 -0.72 -12.71 -13.44
C PRO A 66 0.21 -11.84 -12.60
N GLU A 67 1.52 -11.88 -12.86
CA GLU A 67 2.53 -11.07 -12.17
C GLU A 67 2.31 -9.58 -12.42
N VAL A 68 2.04 -9.20 -13.66
CA VAL A 68 1.77 -7.80 -14.05
C VAL A 68 0.48 -7.30 -13.40
N VAL A 69 -0.57 -8.10 -13.40
CA VAL A 69 -1.84 -7.75 -12.73
C VAL A 69 -1.63 -7.58 -11.23
N TRP A 70 -0.94 -8.49 -10.60
CA TRP A 70 -0.63 -8.43 -9.18
C TRP A 70 0.24 -7.21 -8.83
N GLY A 71 1.24 -6.94 -9.66
CA GLY A 71 2.09 -5.74 -9.54
C GLY A 71 1.30 -4.45 -9.70
N ALA A 72 0.35 -4.39 -10.65
CA ALA A 72 -0.54 -3.25 -10.84
C ALA A 72 -1.43 -3.00 -9.62
N LEU A 73 -1.99 -4.05 -9.01
CA LEU A 73 -2.78 -3.94 -7.79
C LEU A 73 -1.97 -3.36 -6.63
N HIS A 74 -0.76 -3.85 -6.42
CA HIS A 74 0.16 -3.29 -5.41
C HIS A 74 0.51 -1.83 -5.71
N GLY A 75 0.75 -1.50 -6.97
CA GLY A 75 1.03 -0.12 -7.39
C GLY A 75 -0.13 0.83 -7.11
N LEU A 76 -1.37 0.40 -7.38
CA LEU A 76 -2.58 1.18 -7.09
C LEU A 76 -2.77 1.40 -5.60
N VAL A 77 -2.55 0.39 -4.76
CA VAL A 77 -2.62 0.53 -3.31
C VAL A 77 -1.55 1.50 -2.81
N GLY A 78 -0.32 1.37 -3.28
CA GLY A 78 0.77 2.29 -2.93
C GLY A 78 0.46 3.73 -3.31
N LEU A 79 -0.05 3.95 -4.53
CA LEU A 79 -0.46 5.27 -5.00
C LEU A 79 -1.62 5.83 -4.16
N GLY A 80 -2.61 5.01 -3.83
CA GLY A 80 -3.71 5.40 -2.95
C GLY A 80 -3.23 5.84 -1.57
N MET A 81 -2.21 5.19 -1.03
CA MET A 81 -1.59 5.59 0.24
C MET A 81 -0.87 6.92 0.15
N VAL A 82 -0.20 7.22 -0.96
CA VAL A 82 0.41 8.53 -1.19
C VAL A 82 -0.65 9.62 -1.25
N VAL A 83 -1.75 9.39 -1.98
CA VAL A 83 -2.87 10.33 -2.06
C VAL A 83 -3.50 10.54 -0.68
N TRP A 84 -3.77 9.46 0.06
CA TRP A 84 -4.28 9.55 1.43
C TRP A 84 -3.36 10.38 2.32
N TRP A 85 -2.06 10.16 2.24
CA TRP A 85 -1.07 10.92 3.00
C TRP A 85 -1.15 12.42 2.71
N GLN A 86 -1.23 12.79 1.45
CA GLN A 86 -1.30 14.20 1.03
C GLN A 86 -2.63 14.85 1.48
N VAL A 87 -3.74 14.14 1.32
CA VAL A 87 -5.06 14.65 1.69
C VAL A 87 -5.20 14.84 3.21
N THR A 88 -4.58 13.96 4.01
CA THR A 88 -4.67 14.00 5.47
C THR A 88 -3.55 14.81 6.14
N LEU A 89 -2.58 15.28 5.39
CA LEU A 89 -1.47 16.07 5.93
C LEU A 89 -1.93 17.33 6.71
N PRO A 90 -2.88 18.12 6.23
CA PRO A 90 -3.40 19.28 6.98
C PRO A 90 -3.97 18.91 8.35
N LEU A 91 -4.62 17.74 8.47
CA LEU A 91 -5.17 17.27 9.74
C LEU A 91 -4.06 16.98 10.77
N SER A 92 -2.96 16.39 10.35
CA SER A 92 -1.83 16.12 11.23
C SER A 92 -1.10 17.40 11.65
N VAL A 93 -1.00 18.39 10.77
CA VAL A 93 -0.41 19.70 11.07
C VAL A 93 -1.30 20.45 12.09
N ALA A 94 -2.60 20.48 11.88
CA ALA A 94 -3.56 21.12 12.79
C ALA A 94 -3.53 20.47 14.19
N ALA A 95 -3.48 19.15 14.26
CA ALA A 95 -3.39 18.42 15.53
C ALA A 95 -2.11 18.76 16.30
N ARG A 96 -0.97 18.86 15.63
CA ARG A 96 0.30 19.26 16.25
C ARG A 96 0.25 20.70 16.78
N ALA A 97 -0.33 21.61 16.01
CA ALA A 97 -0.50 22.99 16.42
C ALA A 97 -1.38 23.11 17.68
N ALA A 98 -2.47 22.34 17.75
CA ALA A 98 -3.36 22.32 18.91
C ALA A 98 -2.64 21.84 20.19
N VAL A 99 -1.81 20.83 20.09
CA VAL A 99 -1.02 20.30 21.22
C VAL A 99 0.08 21.29 21.63
N GLY A 100 0.76 21.91 20.66
CA GLY A 100 1.84 22.88 20.91
C GLY A 100 1.34 24.22 21.48
N GLY A 101 0.15 24.66 21.12
CA GLY A 101 -0.47 25.91 21.60
C GLY A 101 -1.01 25.84 23.03
N GLY A 102 -1.16 24.62 23.58
CA GLY A 102 -1.62 24.41 24.97
C GLY A 102 -0.50 24.48 26.02
N ARG A 103 0.68 24.79 25.61
CA ARG A 103 1.86 24.99 26.47
C ARG A 103 2.17 26.46 26.58
#